data_d80808190304f667d511534556eee6e9
#
_entry.id   d80808190304f667d511534556eee6e9
#
_cell.length_a   1.000
_cell.length_b   1.000
_cell.length_c   1.000
_cell.angle_alpha   90.00
_cell.angle_beta   90.00
_cell.angle_gamma   90.00
#
_symmetry.space_group_name_H-M   'P 1'
#
loop_
_entity.id
_entity.type
_entity.pdbx_description
1 polymer ?
#
loop_
_entity_poly.entity_id
_entity_poly.type
_entity_poly.pdbx_seq_one_letter_code
_entity_poly.pdbx_strand_id
1 'polypeptide(L)'
;MHLLPAGEPLPPRAGLVVSKAVGGSVVRTRVARRLRHQLRPLLAELPAGTRLVVRAAPAVAAASSDEIARDLRAAVDRLVTR
;
A
#
# COMPACT_ATOMS: atom_id res chain seq x y z
N MET A 1 -1.81 1.75 -7.76
CA MET A 1 -0.58 2.01 -7.00
C MET A 1 0.32 2.92 -7.82
N HIS A 2 0.83 3.97 -7.21
CA HIS A 2 1.69 4.93 -7.90
C HIS A 2 3.02 5.06 -7.19
N LEU A 3 4.11 5.08 -7.95
CA LEU A 3 5.45 5.27 -7.44
C LEU A 3 5.96 6.64 -7.91
N LEU A 4 6.32 7.49 -6.96
CA LEU A 4 6.86 8.82 -7.25
C LEU A 4 8.31 8.87 -6.78
N PRO A 5 9.28 9.10 -7.69
CA PRO A 5 10.66 9.28 -7.27
C PRO A 5 10.82 10.59 -6.50
N ALA A 6 11.59 10.54 -5.43
CA ALA A 6 11.95 11.74 -4.66
C ALA A 6 13.45 11.94 -4.79
N GLY A 7 13.88 13.20 -4.92
CA GLY A 7 15.29 13.54 -5.09
C GLY A 7 16.12 13.50 -3.81
N GLU A 8 15.52 13.19 -2.67
CA GLU A 8 16.21 13.21 -1.37
C GLU A 8 16.39 11.80 -0.81
N PRO A 9 17.50 11.53 -0.07
CA PRO A 9 17.77 10.21 0.50
C PRO A 9 16.93 9.95 1.77
N LEU A 10 15.61 10.10 1.65
CA LEU A 10 14.69 9.81 2.73
C LEU A 10 14.25 8.35 2.69
N PRO A 11 13.85 7.78 3.83
CA PRO A 11 13.29 6.42 3.83
C PRO A 11 12.06 6.34 2.92
N PRO A 12 11.78 5.18 2.32
CA PRO A 12 10.58 4.99 1.52
C PRO A 12 9.32 5.25 2.36
N ARG A 13 8.33 5.88 1.75
CA ARG A 13 7.06 6.18 2.42
C ARG A 13 5.90 5.67 1.59
N ALA A 14 4.85 5.22 2.27
CA ALA A 14 3.60 4.84 1.64
C ALA A 14 2.46 5.69 2.16
N GLY A 15 1.69 6.24 1.25
CA GLY A 15 0.41 6.88 1.55
C GLY A 15 -0.72 5.94 1.20
N LEU A 16 -1.79 5.96 1.99
CA LEU A 16 -2.97 5.15 1.74
C LEU A 16 -4.15 6.04 1.41
N VAL A 17 -4.89 5.67 0.37
CA VAL A 17 -6.15 6.31 0.02
C VAL A 17 -7.26 5.28 0.16
N VAL A 18 -8.10 5.44 1.16
CA VAL A 18 -9.24 4.55 1.42
C VAL A 18 -10.50 5.39 1.34
N SER A 19 -11.17 5.34 0.20
CA SER A 19 -12.35 6.17 -0.07
C SER A 19 -13.60 5.63 0.62
N LYS A 20 -14.66 6.46 0.62
CA LYS A 20 -15.96 6.07 1.15
C LYS A 20 -16.57 4.87 0.42
N ALA A 21 -16.16 4.62 -0.82
CA ALA A 21 -16.62 3.46 -1.59
C ALA A 21 -16.21 2.12 -0.96
N VAL A 22 -15.15 2.10 -0.14
CA VAL A 22 -14.71 0.90 0.57
C VAL A 22 -15.67 0.55 1.70
N GLY A 23 -16.25 1.55 2.37
CA GLY A 23 -17.19 1.33 3.46
C GLY A 23 -17.24 2.52 4.40
N GLY A 24 -17.93 2.36 5.53
CA GLY A 24 -18.02 3.37 6.58
C GLY A 24 -16.70 3.58 7.30
N SER A 25 -16.65 4.54 8.24
CA SER A 25 -15.43 4.93 8.93
C SER A 25 -14.74 3.78 9.67
N VAL A 26 -15.52 2.88 10.28
CA VAL A 26 -14.98 1.72 10.99
C VAL A 26 -14.30 0.76 10.01
N VAL A 27 -14.94 0.49 8.87
CA VAL A 27 -14.40 -0.40 7.83
C VAL A 27 -13.15 0.22 7.24
N ARG A 28 -13.17 1.51 6.91
CA ARG A 28 -12.01 2.20 6.32
C ARG A 28 -10.81 2.20 7.26
N THR A 29 -11.04 2.43 8.55
CA THR A 29 -9.96 2.40 9.55
C THR A 29 -9.33 1.01 9.63
N ARG A 30 -10.16 -0.04 9.64
CA ARG A 30 -9.70 -1.42 9.70
C ARG A 30 -8.89 -1.79 8.45
N VAL A 31 -9.37 -1.41 7.28
CA VAL A 31 -8.67 -1.65 6.01
C VAL A 31 -7.33 -0.92 5.99
N ALA A 32 -7.31 0.35 6.36
CA ALA A 32 -6.08 1.14 6.41
C ALA A 32 -5.04 0.51 7.35
N ARG A 33 -5.47 0.03 8.51
CA ARG A 33 -4.59 -0.63 9.47
C ARG A 33 -3.99 -1.91 8.90
N ARG A 34 -4.78 -2.73 8.23
CA ARG A 34 -4.30 -3.95 7.57
C ARG A 34 -3.29 -3.63 6.48
N LEU A 35 -3.58 -2.65 5.64
CA LEU A 35 -2.69 -2.25 4.56
C LEU A 35 -1.35 -1.72 5.10
N ARG A 36 -1.38 -0.88 6.13
CA ARG A 36 -0.15 -0.38 6.75
C ARG A 36 0.69 -1.52 7.32
N HIS A 37 0.07 -2.45 7.99
CA HIS A 37 0.75 -3.61 8.57
C HIS A 37 1.41 -4.46 7.49
N GLN A 38 0.72 -4.70 6.39
CA GLN A 38 1.23 -5.49 5.27
C GLN A 38 2.31 -4.76 4.47
N LEU A 39 2.19 -3.43 4.37
CA LEU A 39 3.16 -2.63 3.61
C LEU A 39 4.48 -2.44 4.33
N ARG A 40 4.48 -2.41 5.65
CA ARG A 40 5.67 -2.09 6.43
C ARG A 40 6.90 -2.92 6.04
N PRO A 41 6.83 -4.26 5.97
CA PRO A 41 8.00 -5.05 5.54
C PRO A 41 8.35 -4.83 4.07
N LEU A 42 7.39 -4.49 3.22
CA LEU A 42 7.64 -4.29 1.79
C LEU A 42 8.36 -2.97 1.53
N LEU A 43 8.15 -1.96 2.37
CA LEU A 43 8.82 -0.66 2.21
C LEU A 43 10.32 -0.79 2.30
N ALA A 44 10.83 -1.74 3.08
CA ALA A 44 12.27 -1.97 3.20
C ALA A 44 12.91 -2.42 1.89
N GLU A 45 12.13 -2.92 0.92
CA GLU A 45 12.62 -3.36 -0.38
C GLU A 45 12.63 -2.25 -1.42
N LEU A 46 12.10 -1.08 -1.09
CA LEU A 46 12.03 0.04 -2.01
C LEU A 46 13.25 0.95 -1.88
N PRO A 47 13.69 1.59 -3.00
CA PRO A 47 14.80 2.53 -2.93
C PRO A 47 14.51 3.70 -1.99
N ALA A 48 15.56 4.26 -1.41
CA ALA A 48 15.42 5.46 -0.58
C ALA A 48 14.81 6.60 -1.40
N GLY A 49 13.97 7.41 -0.75
CA GLY A 49 13.29 8.51 -1.41
C GLY A 49 12.03 8.13 -2.17
N THR A 50 11.70 6.84 -2.24
CA THR A 50 10.51 6.36 -2.92
C THR A 50 9.24 6.80 -2.18
N ARG A 51 8.27 7.29 -2.93
CA ARG A 51 6.91 7.54 -2.43
C ARG A 51 5.93 6.63 -3.13
N LEU A 52 5.22 5.83 -2.35
CA LEU A 52 4.24 4.88 -2.84
C LEU A 52 2.85 5.32 -2.40
N VAL A 53 1.91 5.39 -3.32
CA VAL A 53 0.51 5.65 -2.99
C VAL A 53 -0.30 4.40 -3.31
N VAL A 54 -0.96 3.87 -2.28
CA VAL A 54 -1.82 2.70 -2.41
C VAL A 54 -3.27 3.16 -2.33
N ARG A 55 -4.01 2.90 -3.39
CA ARG A 55 -5.45 3.16 -3.44
C ARG A 55 -6.20 1.86 -3.24
N ALA A 56 -7.00 1.81 -2.18
CA ALA A 56 -7.78 0.63 -1.87
C ALA A 56 -9.05 0.59 -2.74
N ALA A 57 -9.22 -0.50 -3.49
CA ALA A 57 -10.45 -0.74 -4.22
C ALA A 57 -11.56 -1.21 -3.26
N PRO A 58 -12.86 -1.01 -3.60
CA PRO A 58 -13.95 -1.45 -2.74
C PRO A 58 -13.89 -2.93 -2.33
N ALA A 59 -13.41 -3.79 -3.23
CA ALA A 59 -13.28 -5.22 -2.97
C ALA A 59 -12.35 -5.56 -1.80
N VAL A 60 -11.46 -4.65 -1.41
CA VAL A 60 -10.49 -4.88 -0.33
C VAL A 60 -11.18 -5.10 1.02
N ALA A 61 -12.37 -4.55 1.21
CA ALA A 61 -13.11 -4.69 2.46
C ALA A 61 -13.45 -6.15 2.76
N ALA A 62 -13.67 -6.95 1.71
CA ALA A 62 -13.99 -8.37 1.83
C ALA A 62 -12.79 -9.30 1.61
N ALA A 63 -11.63 -8.75 1.28
CA ALA A 63 -10.44 -9.53 1.01
C ALA A 63 -9.82 -10.06 2.31
N SER A 64 -9.25 -11.26 2.26
CA SER A 64 -8.50 -11.81 3.37
C SER A 64 -7.13 -11.12 3.49
N SER A 65 -6.49 -11.25 4.65
CA SER A 65 -5.13 -10.72 4.85
C SER A 65 -4.15 -11.35 3.87
N ASP A 66 -4.31 -12.63 3.54
CA ASP A 66 -3.45 -13.33 2.59
C ASP A 66 -3.63 -12.79 1.17
N GLU A 67 -4.86 -12.50 0.77
CA GLU A 67 -5.14 -11.91 -0.54
C GLU A 67 -4.52 -10.51 -0.65
N ILE A 68 -4.66 -9.70 0.38
CA ILE A 68 -4.07 -8.35 0.43
C ILE A 68 -2.55 -8.45 0.36
N ALA A 69 -1.94 -9.33 1.14
CA ALA A 69 -0.49 -9.52 1.14
C ALA A 69 0.03 -9.93 -0.25
N ARG A 70 -0.67 -10.83 -0.91
CA ARG A 70 -0.31 -11.30 -2.24
C ARG A 70 -0.39 -10.18 -3.27
N ASP A 71 -1.46 -9.39 -3.25
CA ASP A 71 -1.65 -8.29 -4.18
C ASP A 71 -0.60 -7.19 -3.99
N LEU A 72 -0.31 -6.83 -2.73
CA LEU A 72 0.71 -5.85 -2.42
C LEU A 72 2.09 -6.34 -2.84
N ARG A 73 2.41 -7.60 -2.58
CA ARG A 73 3.67 -8.21 -2.98
C ARG A 73 3.86 -8.16 -4.48
N ALA A 74 2.85 -8.55 -5.24
CA ALA A 74 2.90 -8.52 -6.70
C ALA A 74 3.11 -7.09 -7.23
N ALA A 75 2.45 -6.11 -6.62
CA ALA A 75 2.57 -4.72 -7.04
C ALA A 75 3.97 -4.16 -6.74
N VAL A 76 4.52 -4.45 -5.57
CA VAL A 76 5.88 -4.01 -5.21
C VAL A 76 6.92 -4.67 -6.10
N ASP A 77 6.78 -5.97 -6.35
CA ASP A 77 7.72 -6.69 -7.23
C ASP A 77 7.74 -6.09 -8.64
N ARG A 78 6.60 -5.68 -9.17
CA ARG A 78 6.55 -5.02 -10.48
C ARG A 78 7.25 -3.67 -10.49
N LEU A 79 7.22 -2.94 -9.38
CA LEU A 79 7.89 -1.65 -9.27
C LEU A 79 9.41 -1.78 -9.13
N VAL A 80 9.85 -2.82 -8.43
CA VAL A 80 11.28 -3.03 -8.14
C VAL A 80 12.03 -3.66 -9.31
N THR A 81 11.34 -4.47 -10.11
CA THR A 81 11.99 -5.22 -11.22
C THR A 81 12.05 -4.46 -12.54
N ARG A 82 11.63 -3.23 -12.57
CA ARG A 82 11.72 -2.41 -13.79
C ARG A 82 13.13 -2.02 -14.14
#